data_0d76add57103337a7f75f0d9be0d898e
#
_entry.id   0d76add57103337a7f75f0d9be0d898e
#
_cell.length_a   1.000
_cell.length_b   1.000
_cell.length_c   1.000
_cell.angle_alpha   90.00
_cell.angle_beta   90.00
_cell.angle_gamma   90.00
#
_symmetry.space_group_name_H-M   'P 1'
#
loop_
_entity.id
_entity.type
_entity.pdbx_description
1 polymer ?
#
loop_
_entity_poly.entity_id
_entity_poly.type
_entity_poly.pdbx_seq_one_letter_code
_entity_poly.pdbx_strand_id
1 'polypeptide(L)'
;MTKLDDLALHMITYYAADPARIQHFIKVHSFAALIARQEGMDAATLEILEAAAYVHDIGIKPAEQTYGSSAGKYQEELGLAPARAMMLECGFTPAQADRVAYLVGHHHTYTNINGMDYQILVEADFLVNLYEDAVPKAAAQNALDKIFKTQTGKTICKEMFVL
;
A
#
# COMPACT_ATOMS: atom_id res chain seq x y z
N MET A 1 -13.01 16.21 -10.09
CA MET A 1 -12.39 15.33 -9.07
C MET A 1 -12.53 13.89 -9.53
N THR A 2 -11.44 13.15 -9.54
CA THR A 2 -11.47 11.72 -9.91
C THR A 2 -11.91 10.87 -8.72
N LYS A 3 -12.29 9.60 -8.98
CA LYS A 3 -12.57 8.65 -7.89
C LYS A 3 -11.37 8.44 -6.98
N LEU A 4 -10.17 8.47 -7.54
CA LEU A 4 -8.93 8.35 -6.77
C LEU A 4 -8.70 9.56 -5.86
N ASP A 5 -8.97 10.77 -6.36
CA ASP A 5 -8.88 11.98 -5.53
C ASP A 5 -9.89 11.94 -4.37
N ASP A 6 -11.11 11.50 -4.67
CA ASP A 6 -12.16 11.35 -3.67
C ASP A 6 -11.77 10.34 -2.61
N LEU A 7 -11.24 9.19 -3.03
CA LEU A 7 -10.73 8.16 -2.12
C LEU A 7 -9.60 8.68 -1.22
N ALA A 8 -8.66 9.43 -1.78
CA ALA A 8 -7.57 10.02 -1.01
C ALA A 8 -8.11 10.99 0.06
N LEU A 9 -9.09 11.84 -0.30
CA LEU A 9 -9.71 12.76 0.64
C LEU A 9 -10.50 12.03 1.74
N HIS A 10 -11.18 10.94 1.41
CA HIS A 10 -11.83 10.09 2.40
C HIS A 10 -10.83 9.50 3.40
N MET A 11 -9.67 9.04 2.92
CA MET A 11 -8.61 8.53 3.79
C MET A 11 -7.97 9.61 4.66
N ILE A 12 -7.81 10.82 4.12
CA ILE A 12 -7.33 11.97 4.93
C ILE A 12 -8.31 12.27 6.06
N THR A 13 -9.61 12.26 5.78
CA THR A 13 -10.63 12.44 6.82
C THR A 13 -10.63 11.28 7.82
N TYR A 14 -10.47 10.06 7.34
CA TYR A 14 -10.40 8.86 8.18
C TYR A 14 -9.24 8.93 9.19
N TYR A 15 -8.09 9.44 8.77
CA TYR A 15 -6.92 9.63 9.60
C TYR A 15 -6.73 11.08 10.09
N ALA A 16 -7.83 11.83 10.24
CA ALA A 16 -7.77 13.20 10.77
C ALA A 16 -6.96 13.26 12.06
N ALA A 17 -6.09 14.27 12.16
CA ALA A 17 -5.16 14.49 13.27
C ALA A 17 -4.00 13.45 13.35
N ASP A 18 -3.82 12.62 12.33
CA ASP A 18 -2.69 11.69 12.25
C ASP A 18 -1.86 11.98 10.97
N PRO A 19 -1.05 13.04 10.98
CA PRO A 19 -0.29 13.43 9.79
C PRO A 19 0.73 12.36 9.36
N ALA A 20 1.25 11.58 10.28
CA ALA A 20 2.23 10.54 9.95
C ALA A 20 1.61 9.46 9.06
N ARG A 21 0.39 9.00 9.39
CA ARG A 21 -0.31 7.99 8.58
C ARG A 21 -0.81 8.55 7.26
N ILE A 22 -1.27 9.80 7.24
CA ILE A 22 -1.66 10.47 6.01
C ILE A 22 -0.46 10.56 5.06
N GLN A 23 0.69 11.03 5.53
CA GLN A 23 1.89 11.12 4.70
C GLN A 23 2.40 9.74 4.27
N HIS A 24 2.25 8.74 5.13
CA HIS A 24 2.62 7.37 4.78
C HIS A 24 1.87 6.88 3.53
N PHE A 25 0.55 6.91 3.52
CA PHE A 25 -0.18 6.38 2.36
C PHE A 25 -0.02 7.26 1.11
N ILE A 26 0.18 8.56 1.25
CA ILE A 26 0.49 9.45 0.12
C ILE A 26 1.84 9.06 -0.51
N LYS A 27 2.85 8.81 0.31
CA LYS A 27 4.18 8.37 -0.18
C LYS A 27 4.11 7.01 -0.85
N VAL A 28 3.41 6.06 -0.24
CA VAL A 28 3.22 4.71 -0.81
C VAL A 28 2.53 4.81 -2.17
N HIS A 29 1.48 5.61 -2.29
CA HIS A 29 0.80 5.86 -3.56
C HIS A 29 1.77 6.42 -4.61
N SER A 30 2.56 7.43 -4.26
CA SER A 30 3.50 8.06 -5.21
C SER A 30 4.53 7.06 -5.75
N PHE A 31 5.12 6.25 -4.87
CA PHE A 31 6.08 5.22 -5.30
C PHE A 31 5.40 4.13 -6.13
N ALA A 32 4.24 3.65 -5.69
CA ALA A 32 3.51 2.61 -6.41
C ALA A 32 3.16 3.06 -7.83
N ALA A 33 2.62 4.25 -7.99
CA ALA A 33 2.26 4.80 -9.30
C ALA A 33 3.49 5.00 -10.19
N LEU A 34 4.60 5.49 -9.64
CA LEU A 34 5.85 5.67 -10.38
C LEU A 34 6.38 4.33 -10.88
N ILE A 35 6.51 3.35 -10.00
CA ILE A 35 7.01 2.01 -10.35
C ILE A 35 6.11 1.39 -11.42
N ALA A 36 4.80 1.40 -11.21
CA ALA A 36 3.84 0.81 -12.14
C ALA A 36 3.92 1.40 -13.55
N ARG A 37 4.01 2.72 -13.65
CA ARG A 37 4.14 3.38 -14.96
C ARG A 37 5.45 3.00 -15.65
N GLN A 38 6.56 2.94 -14.93
CA GLN A 38 7.85 2.57 -15.48
C GLN A 38 7.90 1.09 -15.89
N GLU A 39 7.16 0.24 -15.20
CA GLU A 39 7.06 -1.19 -15.53
C GLU A 39 6.00 -1.48 -16.61
N GLY A 40 5.34 -0.45 -17.14
CA GLY A 40 4.40 -0.59 -18.26
C GLY A 40 3.04 -1.16 -17.88
N MET A 41 2.59 -0.94 -16.63
CA MET A 41 1.29 -1.43 -16.19
C MET A 41 0.14 -0.79 -16.98
N ASP A 42 -0.88 -1.58 -17.31
CA ASP A 42 -2.07 -1.08 -17.97
C ASP A 42 -2.90 -0.15 -17.05
N ALA A 43 -3.68 0.73 -17.67
CA ALA A 43 -4.43 1.77 -16.95
C ALA A 43 -5.43 1.19 -15.93
N ALA A 44 -6.10 0.09 -16.26
CA ALA A 44 -7.09 -0.53 -15.36
C ALA A 44 -6.43 -1.11 -14.10
N THR A 45 -5.32 -1.80 -14.26
CA THR A 45 -4.55 -2.36 -13.12
C THR A 45 -3.90 -1.25 -12.30
N LEU A 46 -3.41 -0.20 -12.95
CA LEU A 46 -2.84 0.97 -12.27
C LEU A 46 -3.87 1.66 -11.37
N GLU A 47 -5.11 1.84 -11.82
CA GLU A 47 -6.18 2.43 -11.01
C GLU A 47 -6.43 1.62 -9.74
N ILE A 48 -6.46 0.29 -9.85
CA ILE A 48 -6.60 -0.61 -8.69
C ILE A 48 -5.42 -0.45 -7.72
N LEU A 49 -4.20 -0.44 -8.25
CA LEU A 49 -2.99 -0.28 -7.44
C LEU A 49 -2.98 1.07 -6.71
N GLU A 50 -3.30 2.16 -7.40
CA GLU A 50 -3.35 3.49 -6.81
C GLU A 50 -4.38 3.56 -5.68
N ALA A 51 -5.57 2.99 -5.90
CA ALA A 51 -6.59 2.90 -4.86
C ALA A 51 -6.12 2.08 -3.67
N ALA A 52 -5.52 0.91 -3.92
CA ALA A 52 -4.99 0.05 -2.86
C ALA A 52 -3.91 0.77 -2.05
N ALA A 53 -3.04 1.52 -2.69
CA ALA A 53 -2.00 2.28 -2.00
C ALA A 53 -2.59 3.30 -1.02
N TYR A 54 -3.68 3.97 -1.37
CA TYR A 54 -4.36 4.90 -0.46
C TYR A 54 -4.98 4.20 0.75
N VAL A 55 -5.58 3.01 0.58
CA VAL A 55 -6.36 2.36 1.65
C VAL A 55 -5.64 1.20 2.33
N HIS A 56 -4.39 0.87 1.94
CA HIS A 56 -3.75 -0.38 2.40
C HIS A 56 -3.66 -0.50 3.92
N ASP A 57 -3.48 0.59 4.64
CA ASP A 57 -3.36 0.63 6.09
C ASP A 57 -4.68 0.94 6.83
N ILE A 58 -5.82 0.93 6.12
CA ILE A 58 -7.11 1.25 6.73
C ILE A 58 -7.45 0.34 7.94
N GLY A 59 -6.87 -0.86 7.99
CA GLY A 59 -7.05 -1.81 9.08
C GLY A 59 -6.32 -1.47 10.38
N ILE A 60 -5.41 -0.50 10.39
CA ILE A 60 -4.65 -0.13 11.59
C ILE A 60 -5.56 0.36 12.72
N LYS A 61 -6.47 1.29 12.44
CA LYS A 61 -7.40 1.81 13.43
C LYS A 61 -8.26 0.72 14.09
N PRO A 62 -9.01 -0.09 13.31
CA PRO A 62 -9.79 -1.16 13.92
C PRO A 62 -8.92 -2.22 14.61
N ALA A 63 -7.72 -2.49 14.13
CA ALA A 63 -6.79 -3.42 14.78
C ALA A 63 -6.36 -2.91 16.17
N GLU A 64 -5.98 -1.65 16.26
CA GLU A 64 -5.63 -1.03 17.54
C GLU A 64 -6.82 -0.99 18.52
N GLN A 65 -8.02 -0.68 18.02
CA GLN A 65 -9.24 -0.63 18.84
C GLN A 65 -9.65 -2.01 19.34
N THR A 66 -9.52 -3.04 18.51
CA THR A 66 -9.98 -4.41 18.83
C THR A 66 -8.94 -5.20 19.62
N TYR A 67 -7.68 -5.13 19.21
CA TYR A 67 -6.60 -5.97 19.74
C TYR A 67 -5.53 -5.20 20.50
N GLY A 68 -5.58 -3.87 20.52
CA GLY A 68 -4.52 -3.04 21.12
C GLY A 68 -3.19 -3.16 20.38
N SER A 69 -3.20 -3.61 19.12
CA SER A 69 -2.00 -3.87 18.32
C SER A 69 -2.29 -3.60 16.85
N SER A 70 -1.31 -3.04 16.15
CA SER A 70 -1.33 -2.85 14.70
C SER A 70 -0.53 -3.91 13.95
N ALA A 71 -0.30 -5.09 14.55
CA ALA A 71 0.41 -6.18 13.89
C ALA A 71 -0.22 -6.53 12.54
N GLY A 72 0.62 -6.87 11.55
CA GLY A 72 0.19 -7.10 10.16
C GLY A 72 -1.00 -8.03 10.01
N LYS A 73 -1.03 -9.14 10.77
CA LYS A 73 -2.15 -10.08 10.75
C LYS A 73 -3.50 -9.46 11.16
N TYR A 74 -3.50 -8.52 12.09
CA TYR A 74 -4.72 -7.85 12.52
C TYR A 74 -5.17 -6.79 11.52
N GLN A 75 -4.21 -6.09 10.91
CA GLN A 75 -4.51 -5.17 9.83
C GLN A 75 -5.15 -5.88 8.64
N GLU A 76 -4.58 -7.02 8.25
CA GLU A 76 -5.11 -7.83 7.15
C GLU A 76 -6.52 -8.33 7.44
N GLU A 77 -6.76 -8.85 8.65
CA GLU A 77 -8.07 -9.34 9.08
C GLU A 77 -9.14 -8.24 9.08
N LEU A 78 -8.83 -7.09 9.67
CA LEU A 78 -9.82 -6.03 9.92
C LEU A 78 -9.86 -4.95 8.84
N GLY A 79 -8.94 -4.97 7.90
CA GLY A 79 -8.87 -3.99 6.82
C GLY A 79 -9.75 -4.28 5.62
N LEU A 80 -10.08 -5.54 5.38
CA LEU A 80 -10.85 -5.96 4.19
C LEU A 80 -12.20 -5.25 4.07
N ALA A 81 -13.03 -5.33 5.10
CA ALA A 81 -14.40 -4.79 5.06
C ALA A 81 -14.42 -3.26 4.93
N PRO A 82 -13.67 -2.48 5.72
CA PRO A 82 -13.66 -1.03 5.56
C PRO A 82 -13.06 -0.57 4.24
N ALA A 83 -12.04 -1.27 3.71
CA ALA A 83 -11.47 -0.94 2.40
C ALA A 83 -12.52 -1.12 1.29
N ARG A 84 -13.21 -2.24 1.29
CA ARG A 84 -14.27 -2.52 0.32
C ARG A 84 -15.38 -1.48 0.40
N ALA A 85 -15.85 -1.16 1.60
CA ALA A 85 -16.92 -0.19 1.82
C ALA A 85 -16.52 1.20 1.29
N MET A 86 -15.33 1.67 1.62
CA MET A 86 -14.84 2.99 1.17
C MET A 86 -14.70 3.04 -0.35
N MET A 87 -14.21 1.98 -0.98
CA MET A 87 -14.13 1.88 -2.43
C MET A 87 -15.50 2.05 -3.10
N LEU A 88 -16.51 1.35 -2.59
CA LEU A 88 -17.87 1.44 -3.13
C LEU A 88 -18.47 2.83 -2.92
N GLU A 89 -18.25 3.45 -1.77
CA GLU A 89 -18.69 4.83 -1.50
C GLU A 89 -18.10 5.82 -2.50
N CYS A 90 -16.85 5.63 -2.91
CA CYS A 90 -16.18 6.50 -3.87
C CYS A 90 -16.49 6.16 -5.34
N GLY A 91 -17.41 5.24 -5.59
CA GLY A 91 -17.92 4.94 -6.92
C GLY A 91 -17.10 3.95 -7.73
N PHE A 92 -16.21 3.19 -7.09
CA PHE A 92 -15.52 2.08 -7.75
C PHE A 92 -16.47 0.88 -7.94
N THR A 93 -16.18 0.04 -8.93
CA THR A 93 -16.99 -1.15 -9.19
C THR A 93 -16.80 -2.20 -8.09
N PRO A 94 -17.75 -3.13 -7.90
CA PRO A 94 -17.56 -4.25 -6.97
C PRO A 94 -16.30 -5.06 -7.26
N ALA A 95 -15.97 -5.30 -8.53
CA ALA A 95 -14.76 -6.03 -8.90
C ALA A 95 -13.49 -5.30 -8.47
N GLN A 96 -13.43 -3.98 -8.67
CA GLN A 96 -12.32 -3.16 -8.19
C GLN A 96 -12.24 -3.17 -6.67
N ALA A 97 -13.37 -3.00 -5.98
CA ALA A 97 -13.43 -3.01 -4.53
C ALA A 97 -12.98 -4.38 -3.95
N ASP A 98 -13.37 -5.48 -4.59
CA ASP A 98 -12.95 -6.82 -4.18
C ASP A 98 -11.44 -7.02 -4.34
N ARG A 99 -10.86 -6.58 -5.46
CA ARG A 99 -9.41 -6.70 -5.67
C ARG A 99 -8.63 -5.84 -4.69
N VAL A 100 -9.06 -4.60 -4.44
CA VAL A 100 -8.42 -3.73 -3.44
C VAL A 100 -8.52 -4.33 -2.05
N ALA A 101 -9.69 -4.86 -1.66
CA ALA A 101 -9.85 -5.54 -0.37
C ALA A 101 -8.90 -6.74 -0.24
N TYR A 102 -8.73 -7.53 -1.31
CA TYR A 102 -7.77 -8.62 -1.35
C TYR A 102 -6.35 -8.12 -1.10
N LEU A 103 -5.93 -7.04 -1.78
CA LEU A 103 -4.60 -6.46 -1.61
C LEU A 103 -4.39 -5.95 -0.17
N VAL A 104 -5.38 -5.28 0.41
CA VAL A 104 -5.34 -4.83 1.80
C VAL A 104 -5.19 -6.02 2.76
N GLY A 105 -5.94 -7.09 2.52
CA GLY A 105 -5.89 -8.30 3.34
C GLY A 105 -4.63 -9.15 3.16
N HIS A 106 -3.73 -8.79 2.27
CA HIS A 106 -2.53 -9.59 1.97
C HIS A 106 -1.23 -8.78 1.92
N HIS A 107 -1.27 -7.45 2.10
CA HIS A 107 -0.09 -6.61 1.88
C HIS A 107 1.06 -6.83 2.88
N HIS A 108 0.82 -7.52 3.98
CA HIS A 108 1.85 -7.99 4.91
C HIS A 108 2.21 -9.48 4.72
N THR A 109 1.65 -10.12 3.70
CA THR A 109 1.93 -11.50 3.33
C THR A 109 2.79 -11.50 2.06
N TYR A 110 4.01 -12.01 2.17
CA TYR A 110 5.04 -11.89 1.13
C TYR A 110 5.27 -13.18 0.35
N THR A 111 4.32 -14.11 0.42
CA THR A 111 4.31 -15.36 -0.32
C THR A 111 3.10 -15.43 -1.23
N ASN A 112 3.20 -16.17 -2.34
CA ASN A 112 2.11 -16.34 -3.29
C ASN A 112 1.56 -15.02 -3.82
N ILE A 113 2.45 -14.08 -4.12
CA ILE A 113 2.08 -12.77 -4.65
C ILE A 113 1.57 -12.95 -6.08
N ASN A 114 0.26 -12.78 -6.27
CA ASN A 114 -0.43 -13.02 -7.53
C ASN A 114 -0.77 -11.70 -8.24
N GLY A 115 0.14 -11.21 -9.00
CA GLY A 115 -0.10 -10.02 -9.82
C GLY A 115 0.86 -8.87 -9.51
N MET A 116 1.08 -8.04 -10.51
CA MET A 116 2.01 -6.91 -10.41
C MET A 116 1.46 -5.81 -9.49
N ASP A 117 0.15 -5.64 -9.39
CA ASP A 117 -0.46 -4.72 -8.44
C ASP A 117 -0.09 -5.07 -6.99
N TYR A 118 -0.18 -6.35 -6.63
CA TYR A 118 0.22 -6.84 -5.32
C TYR A 118 1.74 -6.65 -5.10
N GLN A 119 2.55 -7.08 -6.06
CA GLN A 119 4.01 -6.99 -5.96
C GLN A 119 4.47 -5.54 -5.78
N ILE A 120 3.94 -4.62 -6.58
CA ILE A 120 4.34 -3.20 -6.53
C ILE A 120 3.84 -2.53 -5.25
N LEU A 121 2.63 -2.85 -4.78
CA LEU A 121 2.15 -2.35 -3.49
C LEU A 121 3.10 -2.72 -2.36
N VAL A 122 3.53 -3.98 -2.32
CA VAL A 122 4.49 -4.46 -1.31
C VAL A 122 5.82 -3.71 -1.42
N GLU A 123 6.35 -3.56 -2.62
CA GLU A 123 7.62 -2.84 -2.82
C GLU A 123 7.52 -1.38 -2.39
N ALA A 124 6.45 -0.69 -2.77
CA ALA A 124 6.23 0.71 -2.42
C ALA A 124 6.08 0.90 -0.91
N ASP A 125 5.35 0.01 -0.24
CA ASP A 125 5.20 0.04 1.21
C ASP A 125 6.55 -0.19 1.91
N PHE A 126 7.37 -1.12 1.43
CA PHE A 126 8.73 -1.32 1.95
C PHE A 126 9.61 -0.08 1.79
N LEU A 127 9.59 0.58 0.63
CA LEU A 127 10.39 1.81 0.42
C LEU A 127 10.08 2.86 1.47
N VAL A 128 8.81 3.04 1.81
CA VAL A 128 8.38 4.02 2.79
C VAL A 128 8.70 3.58 4.21
N ASN A 129 8.37 2.32 4.57
CA ASN A 129 8.61 1.79 5.91
C ASN A 129 10.10 1.71 6.26
N LEU A 130 10.95 1.30 5.33
CA LEU A 130 12.41 1.24 5.57
C LEU A 130 12.97 2.61 5.97
N TYR A 131 12.44 3.68 5.41
CA TYR A 131 12.83 5.04 5.80
C TYR A 131 12.15 5.48 7.10
N GLU A 132 10.84 5.31 7.22
CA GLU A 132 10.07 5.79 8.39
C GLU A 132 10.49 5.10 9.68
N ASP A 133 10.81 3.81 9.61
CA ASP A 133 11.26 3.01 10.75
C ASP A 133 12.77 3.14 11.01
N ALA A 134 13.46 3.95 10.22
CA ALA A 134 14.91 4.19 10.34
C ALA A 134 15.72 2.89 10.46
N VAL A 135 15.41 1.91 9.62
CA VAL A 135 16.05 0.60 9.68
C VAL A 135 17.54 0.66 9.31
N PRO A 136 18.38 -0.23 9.85
CA PRO A 136 19.79 -0.28 9.48
C PRO A 136 19.95 -0.72 8.00
N LYS A 137 21.07 -0.30 7.39
CA LYS A 137 21.38 -0.62 5.99
C LYS A 137 21.30 -2.12 5.67
N ALA A 138 21.71 -2.96 6.61
CA ALA A 138 21.63 -4.42 6.44
C ALA A 138 20.18 -4.91 6.28
N ALA A 139 19.21 -4.30 6.97
CA ALA A 139 17.80 -4.63 6.81
C ALA A 139 17.27 -4.18 5.45
N ALA A 140 17.69 -3.00 4.98
CA ALA A 140 17.33 -2.52 3.64
C ALA A 140 17.91 -3.46 2.55
N GLN A 141 19.15 -3.91 2.70
CA GLN A 141 19.75 -4.87 1.77
C GLN A 141 18.99 -6.20 1.76
N ASN A 142 18.61 -6.69 2.94
CA ASN A 142 17.81 -7.92 3.03
C ASN A 142 16.45 -7.79 2.33
N ALA A 143 15.78 -6.66 2.50
CA ALA A 143 14.51 -6.38 1.81
C ALA A 143 14.73 -6.33 0.28
N LEU A 144 15.78 -5.65 -0.17
CA LEU A 144 16.13 -5.59 -1.60
C LEU A 144 16.28 -7.01 -2.17
N ASP A 145 16.99 -7.87 -1.49
CA ASP A 145 17.30 -9.22 -1.97
C ASP A 145 16.07 -10.15 -1.96
N LYS A 146 15.20 -10.03 -0.97
CA LYS A 146 14.11 -10.98 -0.74
C LYS A 146 12.75 -10.50 -1.25
N ILE A 147 12.48 -9.20 -1.24
CA ILE A 147 11.16 -8.64 -1.50
C ILE A 147 11.06 -8.04 -2.89
N PHE A 148 12.06 -7.23 -3.30
CA PHE A 148 12.00 -6.48 -4.54
C PHE A 148 12.17 -7.38 -5.77
N LYS A 149 11.25 -7.26 -6.73
CA LYS A 149 11.25 -8.02 -7.99
C LYS A 149 11.30 -7.11 -9.21
N THR A 150 10.64 -5.92 -9.15
CA THR A 150 10.64 -5.01 -10.29
C THR A 150 12.00 -4.34 -10.47
N GLN A 151 12.36 -4.05 -11.71
CA GLN A 151 13.61 -3.34 -11.99
C GLN A 151 13.58 -1.94 -11.42
N THR A 152 12.46 -1.24 -11.58
CA THR A 152 12.29 0.13 -11.09
C THR A 152 12.34 0.18 -9.55
N GLY A 153 11.62 -0.73 -8.87
CA GLY A 153 11.64 -0.80 -7.41
C GLY A 153 13.03 -1.07 -6.86
N LYS A 154 13.77 -2.01 -7.46
CA LYS A 154 15.16 -2.29 -7.09
C LYS A 154 16.05 -1.07 -7.25
N THR A 155 15.92 -0.35 -8.36
CA THR A 155 16.72 0.85 -8.62
C THR A 155 16.45 1.91 -7.56
N ILE A 156 15.17 2.19 -7.26
CA ILE A 156 14.80 3.18 -6.25
C ILE A 156 15.36 2.77 -4.88
N CYS A 157 15.21 1.52 -4.49
CA CYS A 157 15.71 1.02 -3.20
C CYS A 157 17.22 1.20 -3.07
N LYS A 158 17.97 0.85 -4.11
CA LYS A 158 19.45 1.02 -4.14
C LYS A 158 19.85 2.47 -4.00
N GLU A 159 19.19 3.36 -4.73
CA GLU A 159 19.50 4.81 -4.69
C GLU A 159 19.13 5.41 -3.34
N MET A 160 17.96 5.08 -2.78
CA MET A 160 17.51 5.62 -1.49
C MET A 160 18.44 5.24 -0.33
N PHE A 161 18.93 4.00 -0.31
CA PHE A 161 19.66 3.46 0.84
C PHE A 161 21.14 3.22 0.57
N VAL A 162 21.64 3.61 -0.59
CA VAL A 162 23.05 3.47 -0.99
C VAL A 162 23.51 2.01 -0.89
N LEU A 163 22.76 1.15 -1.58
CA LEU A 163 23.00 -0.30 -1.57
C LEU A 163 23.80 -0.76 -2.79
#